data_3581b95474152b88ac96a1c7ef789e37
#
_entry.id   3581b95474152b88ac96a1c7ef789e37
#
_cell.length_a   1.000
_cell.length_b   1.000
_cell.length_c   1.000
_cell.angle_alpha   90.00
_cell.angle_beta   90.00
_cell.angle_gamma   90.00
#
_symmetry.space_group_name_H-M   'P 1'
#
loop_
_entity.id
_entity.type
_entity.pdbx_description
1 polymer ?
#
loop_
_entity_poly.entity_id
_entity_poly.type
_entity_poly.pdbx_seq_one_letter_code
_entity_poly.pdbx_strand_id
1 'polypeptide(L)'
;RLYLIGDGERLLYYGCDSAWIPTTSWNAIKDQPVNAVVLELTCGETAPDDWRSFEHNTLDMLELMLRTFRKYDRFAPDVRFYVSHMARTLHTGPDRLRERLAPLGVTPAYDGLCIDV
;
A
#
# COMPACT_ATOMS: atom_id res chain seq x y z
N ARG A 1 4.87 -6.84 -10.81
CA ARG A 1 5.17 -5.56 -11.51
C ARG A 1 4.56 -4.40 -10.76
N LEU A 2 5.24 -3.26 -10.75
CA LEU A 2 4.78 -2.03 -10.13
C LEU A 2 4.43 -1.02 -11.22
N TYR A 3 3.38 -0.22 -11.01
CA TYR A 3 2.88 0.69 -12.03
C TYR A 3 2.72 2.10 -11.46
N LEU A 4 3.08 3.09 -12.26
CA LEU A 4 2.68 4.48 -12.08
C LEU A 4 1.71 4.80 -13.22
N ILE A 5 0.46 5.08 -12.88
CA ILE A 5 -0.64 5.26 -13.82
C ILE A 5 -1.16 6.69 -13.67
N GLY A 6 -1.30 7.40 -14.78
CA GLY A 6 -1.80 8.77 -14.75
C GLY A 6 -2.49 9.17 -16.03
N ASP A 7 -3.30 10.22 -15.97
CA ASP A 7 -4.00 10.86 -17.09
C ASP A 7 -3.40 12.23 -17.47
N GLY A 8 -2.33 12.64 -16.80
CA GLY A 8 -1.68 13.94 -16.97
C GLY A 8 -2.00 14.94 -15.86
N GLU A 9 -3.05 14.71 -15.09
CA GLU A 9 -3.43 15.56 -13.94
C GLU A 9 -3.30 14.81 -12.61
N ARG A 10 -3.61 13.52 -12.61
CA ARG A 10 -3.64 12.66 -11.42
C ARG A 10 -2.73 11.45 -11.61
N LEU A 11 -2.13 10.99 -10.53
CA LEU A 11 -1.22 9.85 -10.50
C LEU A 11 -1.62 8.83 -9.44
N LEU A 12 -1.70 7.57 -9.87
CA LEU A 12 -1.85 6.40 -9.02
C LEU A 12 -0.55 5.58 -9.05
N TYR A 13 0.00 5.30 -7.88
CA TYR A 13 1.00 4.25 -7.72
C TYR A 13 0.32 2.94 -7.32
N TYR A 14 0.50 1.91 -8.14
CA TYR A 14 -0.01 0.56 -7.87
C TYR A 14 1.17 -0.39 -7.64
N GLY A 15 1.37 -0.77 -6.37
CA GLY A 15 2.49 -1.57 -5.89
C GLY A 15 2.03 -2.85 -5.19
N CYS A 16 1.27 -3.70 -5.89
CA CYS A 16 0.86 -5.00 -5.38
C CYS A 16 1.80 -6.13 -5.81
N ASP A 17 1.76 -7.23 -5.07
CA ASP A 17 2.60 -8.41 -5.27
C ASP A 17 4.10 -8.07 -5.21
N SER A 18 4.46 -7.33 -4.17
CA SER A 18 5.82 -6.86 -3.90
C SER A 18 5.91 -6.46 -2.44
N ALA A 19 6.84 -7.01 -1.70
CA ALA A 19 7.05 -6.65 -0.30
C ALA A 19 7.50 -5.18 -0.15
N TRP A 20 8.78 -4.95 -0.02
CA TRP A 20 9.32 -3.60 -0.01
C TRP A 20 9.29 -2.96 -1.40
N ILE A 21 9.09 -1.65 -1.43
CA ILE A 21 9.24 -0.91 -2.68
C ILE A 21 10.70 -0.95 -3.11
N PRO A 22 11.03 -1.50 -4.28
CA PRO A 22 12.40 -1.47 -4.80
C PRO A 22 12.92 -0.03 -4.97
N THR A 23 14.20 0.18 -4.74
CA THR A 23 14.82 1.51 -4.86
C THR A 23 14.56 2.19 -6.19
N THR A 24 14.52 1.41 -7.28
CA THR A 24 14.20 1.94 -8.62
C THR A 24 12.78 2.48 -8.69
N SER A 25 11.81 1.78 -8.11
CA SER A 25 10.41 2.22 -8.06
C SER A 25 10.26 3.43 -7.14
N TRP A 26 10.90 3.42 -5.97
CA TRP A 26 10.92 4.56 -5.07
C TRP A 26 11.48 5.82 -5.76
N ASN A 27 12.59 5.71 -6.46
CA ASN A 27 13.18 6.83 -7.19
C ASN A 27 12.27 7.37 -8.31
N ALA A 28 11.40 6.54 -8.87
CA ALA A 28 10.44 6.97 -9.87
C ALA A 28 9.27 7.75 -9.29
N ILE A 29 8.86 7.48 -8.04
CA ILE A 29 7.65 8.06 -7.45
C ILE A 29 7.90 9.15 -6.42
N LYS A 30 9.05 9.16 -5.74
CA LYS A 30 9.33 10.03 -4.57
C LYS A 30 9.20 11.53 -4.84
N ASP A 31 9.38 11.96 -6.07
CA ASP A 31 9.32 13.36 -6.49
C ASP A 31 8.07 13.67 -7.35
N GLN A 32 7.11 12.73 -7.40
CA GLN A 32 5.89 12.88 -8.18
C GLN A 32 4.70 13.27 -7.28
N PRO A 33 3.75 14.06 -7.78
CA PRO A 33 2.55 14.43 -7.03
C PRO A 33 1.53 13.28 -7.02
N VAL A 34 1.89 12.14 -6.45
CA VAL A 34 1.03 10.96 -6.40
C VAL A 34 -0.21 11.24 -5.56
N ASN A 35 -1.39 10.98 -6.12
CA ASN A 35 -2.70 11.21 -5.51
C ASN A 35 -3.26 9.97 -4.80
N ALA A 36 -2.91 8.78 -5.28
CA ALA A 36 -3.32 7.53 -4.66
C ALA A 36 -2.18 6.51 -4.67
N VAL A 37 -2.07 5.77 -3.59
CA VAL A 37 -1.08 4.70 -3.41
C VAL A 37 -1.82 3.43 -3.03
N VAL A 38 -1.66 2.38 -3.82
CA VAL A 38 -2.16 1.04 -3.52
C VAL A 38 -0.97 0.14 -3.23
N LEU A 39 -0.91 -0.40 -2.02
CA LEU A 39 0.12 -1.35 -1.59
C LEU A 39 -0.51 -2.71 -1.33
N GLU A 40 0.30 -3.75 -1.33
CA GLU A 40 -0.15 -5.06 -0.89
C GLU A 40 -0.05 -5.20 0.63
N LEU A 41 -0.91 -6.03 1.20
CA LEU A 41 -0.87 -6.42 2.62
C LEU A 41 -1.22 -7.90 2.73
N THR A 42 -0.44 -8.74 2.08
CA THR A 42 -0.73 -10.19 1.98
C THR A 42 -0.71 -10.87 3.33
N CYS A 43 0.27 -10.55 4.18
CA CYS A 43 0.51 -11.26 5.43
C CYS A 43 -0.25 -10.70 6.64
N GLY A 44 -0.84 -9.52 6.55
CA GLY A 44 -1.60 -8.92 7.65
C GLY A 44 -0.79 -8.76 8.94
N GLU A 45 -1.40 -9.10 10.08
CA GLU A 45 -0.78 -9.00 11.41
C GLU A 45 0.19 -10.15 11.72
N THR A 46 0.16 -11.22 10.94
CA THR A 46 0.98 -12.42 11.18
C THR A 46 2.05 -12.53 10.11
N ALA A 47 3.31 -12.40 10.51
CA ALA A 47 4.43 -12.72 9.63
C ALA A 47 4.47 -14.25 9.42
N PRO A 48 4.43 -14.74 8.18
CA PRO A 48 4.62 -16.16 7.91
C PRO A 48 6.06 -16.56 8.24
N ASP A 49 6.22 -17.78 8.74
CA ASP A 49 7.54 -18.37 9.02
C ASP A 49 8.04 -19.15 7.79
N ASP A 50 8.02 -18.50 6.63
CA ASP A 50 8.45 -19.08 5.36
C ASP A 50 8.85 -17.99 4.34
N TRP A 51 9.07 -18.42 3.08
CA TRP A 51 9.50 -17.56 1.98
C TRP A 51 8.58 -16.36 1.68
N ARG A 52 7.30 -16.42 2.06
CA ARG A 52 6.35 -15.31 1.87
C ARG A 52 6.79 -14.04 2.60
N SER A 53 7.58 -14.18 3.67
CA SER A 53 8.17 -13.06 4.40
C SER A 53 9.11 -12.20 3.54
N PHE A 54 9.64 -12.75 2.45
CA PHE A 54 10.53 -12.02 1.55
C PHE A 54 9.79 -11.31 0.42
N GLU A 55 8.61 -11.78 0.07
CA GLU A 55 7.88 -11.34 -1.12
C GLU A 55 6.61 -10.54 -0.79
N HIS A 56 6.16 -10.58 0.47
CA HIS A 56 4.88 -9.99 0.87
C HIS A 56 4.97 -9.16 2.15
N ASN A 57 4.16 -8.10 2.20
CA ASN A 57 4.12 -7.19 3.33
C ASN A 57 3.33 -7.76 4.52
N THR A 58 3.86 -7.50 5.71
CA THR A 58 3.14 -7.51 6.96
C THR A 58 2.63 -6.11 7.31
N LEU A 59 1.78 -6.02 8.33
CA LEU A 59 1.29 -4.73 8.82
C LEU A 59 2.43 -3.84 9.32
N ASP A 60 3.42 -4.40 10.01
CA ASP A 60 4.57 -3.65 10.52
C ASP A 60 5.41 -3.06 9.38
N MET A 61 5.59 -3.80 8.29
CA MET A 61 6.26 -3.32 7.08
C MET A 61 5.48 -2.19 6.43
N LEU A 62 4.15 -2.34 6.32
CA LEU A 62 3.27 -1.30 5.82
C LEU A 62 3.39 -0.02 6.64
N GLU A 63 3.33 -0.11 7.96
CA GLU A 63 3.48 1.05 8.85
C GLU A 63 4.79 1.79 8.64
N LEU A 64 5.89 1.04 8.46
CA LEU A 64 7.19 1.63 8.21
C LEU A 64 7.26 2.34 6.86
N MET A 65 6.69 1.75 5.81
CA MET A 65 6.58 2.39 4.50
C MET A 65 5.73 3.66 4.54
N LEU A 66 4.58 3.64 5.21
CA LEU A 66 3.71 4.81 5.36
C LEU A 66 4.41 5.96 6.08
N ARG A 67 5.19 5.67 7.12
CA ARG A 67 6.00 6.68 7.80
C ARG A 67 7.02 7.31 6.85
N THR A 68 7.59 6.52 5.97
CA THR A 68 8.53 7.00 4.95
C THR A 68 7.81 7.89 3.94
N PHE A 69 6.70 7.46 3.37
CA PHE A 69 5.90 8.25 2.44
C PHE A 69 5.53 9.63 3.01
N ARG A 70 5.10 9.67 4.27
CA ARG A 70 4.67 10.89 4.94
C ARG A 70 5.80 11.87 5.27
N LYS A 71 7.05 11.44 5.21
CA LYS A 71 8.21 12.34 5.32
C LYS A 71 8.46 13.13 4.04
N TYR A 72 7.95 12.67 2.92
CA TYR A 72 8.14 13.30 1.63
C TYR A 72 6.90 14.11 1.28
N ASP A 73 7.02 15.42 1.32
CA ASP A 73 5.97 16.39 1.04
C ASP A 73 5.71 16.62 -0.46
N ARG A 74 6.32 15.79 -1.32
CA ARG A 74 6.16 15.85 -2.77
C ARG A 74 4.92 15.15 -3.29
N PHE A 75 4.36 14.22 -2.52
CA PHE A 75 3.07 13.62 -2.85
C PHE A 75 1.96 14.68 -2.77
N ALA A 76 0.88 14.46 -3.49
CA ALA A 76 -0.26 15.36 -3.43
C ALA A 76 -0.73 15.56 -1.97
N PRO A 77 -1.15 16.76 -1.57
CA PRO A 77 -1.59 17.02 -0.20
C PRO A 77 -2.76 16.15 0.27
N ASP A 78 -3.57 15.69 -0.69
CA ASP A 78 -4.74 14.82 -0.51
C ASP A 78 -4.46 13.35 -0.81
N VAL A 79 -3.19 12.93 -0.84
CA VAL A 79 -2.81 11.55 -1.16
C VAL A 79 -3.54 10.54 -0.29
N ARG A 80 -4.13 9.55 -0.94
CA ARG A 80 -4.88 8.46 -0.30
C ARG A 80 -4.14 7.15 -0.39
N PHE A 81 -4.19 6.39 0.70
CA PHE A 81 -3.53 5.09 0.80
C PHE A 81 -4.54 3.96 0.87
N TYR A 82 -4.31 2.95 0.08
CA TYR A 82 -5.12 1.73 0.02
C TYR A 82 -4.23 0.50 0.16
N VAL A 83 -4.80 -0.57 0.67
CA VAL A 83 -4.17 -1.90 0.65
C VAL A 83 -5.05 -2.90 -0.08
N SER A 84 -4.40 -3.79 -0.82
CA SER A 84 -5.02 -4.86 -1.59
C SER A 84 -4.17 -6.14 -1.51
N HIS A 85 -4.45 -7.16 -2.32
CA HIS A 85 -3.69 -8.41 -2.38
C HIS A 85 -3.56 -9.08 -1.01
N MET A 86 -4.70 -9.21 -0.31
CA MET A 86 -4.76 -9.77 1.05
C MET A 86 -5.04 -11.26 1.03
N ALA A 87 -4.17 -12.08 1.65
CA ALA A 87 -4.39 -13.51 1.75
C ALA A 87 -5.46 -13.83 2.81
N ARG A 88 -6.54 -14.48 2.42
CA ARG A 88 -7.68 -14.80 3.31
C ARG A 88 -7.28 -15.57 4.58
N THR A 89 -6.23 -16.38 4.50
CA THR A 89 -5.76 -17.24 5.59
C THR A 89 -4.81 -16.55 6.57
N LEU A 90 -4.35 -15.35 6.24
CA LEU A 90 -3.35 -14.60 7.03
C LEU A 90 -3.93 -13.36 7.69
N HIS A 91 -5.23 -13.14 7.58
CA HIS A 91 -5.95 -12.02 8.17
C HIS A 91 -7.00 -12.50 9.16
N THR A 92 -7.18 -11.76 10.23
CA THR A 92 -8.13 -12.05 11.33
C THR A 92 -9.58 -11.67 11.02
N GLY A 93 -9.84 -11.14 9.83
CA GLY A 93 -11.16 -10.73 9.35
C GLY A 93 -11.24 -9.26 8.97
N PRO A 94 -12.25 -8.88 8.15
CA PRO A 94 -12.32 -7.56 7.55
C PRO A 94 -12.54 -6.42 8.56
N ASP A 95 -13.31 -6.64 9.61
CA ASP A 95 -13.59 -5.62 10.61
C ASP A 95 -12.35 -5.32 11.44
N ARG A 96 -11.65 -6.35 11.88
CA ARG A 96 -10.38 -6.22 12.59
C ARG A 96 -9.34 -5.51 11.74
N LEU A 97 -9.27 -5.83 10.46
CA LEU A 97 -8.36 -5.17 9.54
C LEU A 97 -8.68 -3.67 9.40
N ARG A 98 -9.96 -3.31 9.25
CA ARG A 98 -10.37 -1.89 9.20
C ARG A 98 -10.00 -1.15 10.48
N GLU A 99 -10.23 -1.74 11.65
CA GLU A 99 -9.84 -1.16 12.94
C GLU A 99 -8.34 -0.88 13.03
N ARG A 100 -7.53 -1.79 12.50
CA ARG A 100 -6.06 -1.65 12.51
C ARG A 100 -5.55 -0.62 11.50
N LEU A 101 -6.19 -0.50 10.36
CA LEU A 101 -5.77 0.38 9.28
C LEU A 101 -6.29 1.82 9.43
N ALA A 102 -7.44 2.01 10.09
CA ALA A 102 -8.05 3.33 10.24
C ALA A 102 -7.12 4.36 10.92
N PRO A 103 -6.41 4.06 12.02
CA PRO A 103 -5.46 5.00 12.63
C PRO A 103 -4.28 5.33 11.71
N LEU A 104 -3.98 4.47 10.75
CA LEU A 104 -2.92 4.67 9.77
C LEU A 104 -3.39 5.50 8.57
N GLY A 105 -4.68 5.82 8.48
CA GLY A 105 -5.27 6.51 7.34
C GLY A 105 -5.23 5.68 6.05
N VAL A 106 -5.39 4.37 6.17
CA VAL A 106 -5.35 3.41 5.06
C VAL A 106 -6.69 2.73 4.90
N THR A 107 -7.16 2.63 3.68
CA THR A 107 -8.43 1.97 3.34
C THR A 107 -8.14 0.57 2.78
N PRO A 108 -8.67 -0.50 3.39
CA PRO A 108 -8.60 -1.83 2.78
C PRO A 108 -9.51 -1.90 1.56
N ALA A 109 -8.96 -2.34 0.43
CA ALA A 109 -9.72 -2.57 -0.77
C ALA A 109 -10.61 -3.83 -0.64
N TYR A 110 -11.69 -3.85 -1.38
CA TYR A 110 -12.62 -4.97 -1.51
C TYR A 110 -13.04 -5.12 -2.96
N ASP A 111 -13.56 -6.29 -3.33
CA ASP A 111 -13.99 -6.56 -4.69
C ASP A 111 -15.12 -5.59 -5.11
N GLY A 112 -14.88 -4.85 -6.18
CA GLY A 112 -15.80 -3.83 -6.67
C GLY A 112 -15.56 -2.42 -6.09
N LEU A 113 -14.55 -2.20 -5.26
CA LEU A 113 -14.18 -0.85 -4.83
C LEU A 113 -13.78 0.00 -6.04
N CYS A 114 -14.45 1.12 -6.22
CA CYS A 114 -14.04 2.17 -7.14
C CYS A 114 -13.35 3.29 -6.37
N ILE A 115 -12.24 3.75 -6.88
CA ILE A 115 -11.50 4.89 -6.33
C ILE A 115 -11.34 5.96 -7.41
N ASP A 116 -11.69 7.19 -7.06
CA ASP A 116 -11.34 8.34 -7.89
C ASP A 116 -9.92 8.78 -7.51
N VAL A 117 -9.08 8.90 -8.50
CA VAL A 117 -7.68 9.29 -8.31
C VAL A 117 -7.50 10.79 -8.52
#